data_eb02568689fe463771de297e74419379
#
_entry.id   eb02568689fe463771de297e74419379
#
_cell.length_a   1.000
_cell.length_b   1.000
_cell.length_c   1.000
_cell.angle_alpha   90.00
_cell.angle_beta   90.00
_cell.angle_gamma   90.00
#
_symmetry.space_group_name_H-M   'P 1'
#
loop_
_entity.id
_entity.type
_entity.pdbx_description
1 polymer ?
#
loop_
_entity_poly.entity_id
_entity_poly.type
_entity_poly.pdbx_seq_one_letter_code
_entity_poly.pdbx_strand_id
1 'polypeptide(L)'
;MALPTHTQLNYRIWHYTYLFFCGLVFFFLIAPLFVILPLSFNAEQYIHFSAKMLALDPEGFSLRWYEDMIYGTKNPWGLATKNSLIIAFFATIGSTILGTVAALGLSSRYMPYKAAFMALLISPMIVPLIISGTAIFFFMAKVGLAATHTGIVLSHIILGTPFVVITVTATLTGFDHSVTRAAASLGSNPVNTFMKITLPLIMPGVISGALFAFVT
;
A
#
# COMPACT_ATOMS: atom_id res chain seq x y z
N MET A 1 -11.40 -21.59 -12.99
CA MET A 1 -12.56 -22.47 -12.67
C MET A 1 -13.00 -23.14 -13.98
N ALA A 2 -13.15 -24.47 -13.98
CA ALA A 2 -13.67 -25.18 -15.13
C ALA A 2 -15.18 -24.93 -15.26
N LEU A 3 -15.64 -24.68 -16.49
CA LEU A 3 -17.07 -24.50 -16.76
C LEU A 3 -17.81 -25.84 -16.64
N PRO A 4 -19.07 -25.84 -16.14
CA PRO A 4 -19.91 -27.03 -16.14
C PRO A 4 -20.05 -27.63 -17.56
N THR A 5 -20.17 -28.95 -17.65
CA THR A 5 -20.21 -29.68 -18.95
C THR A 5 -21.39 -29.31 -19.87
N HIS A 6 -22.45 -28.73 -19.31
CA HIS A 6 -23.69 -28.35 -20.02
C HIS A 6 -23.78 -26.87 -20.41
N THR A 7 -22.68 -26.11 -20.39
CA THR A 7 -22.71 -24.69 -20.77
C THR A 7 -22.90 -24.50 -22.25
N GLN A 8 -23.78 -23.57 -22.64
CA GLN A 8 -24.03 -23.21 -24.05
C GLN A 8 -22.73 -22.69 -24.70
N LEU A 9 -22.58 -22.96 -26.02
CA LEU A 9 -21.38 -22.59 -26.76
C LEU A 9 -21.03 -21.12 -26.67
N ASN A 10 -22.02 -20.24 -26.78
CA ASN A 10 -21.82 -18.78 -26.67
C ASN A 10 -21.23 -18.35 -25.29
N TYR A 11 -21.68 -19.01 -24.22
CA TYR A 11 -21.15 -18.74 -22.89
C TYR A 11 -19.70 -19.23 -22.72
N ARG A 12 -19.36 -20.38 -23.33
CA ARG A 12 -17.98 -20.89 -23.34
C ARG A 12 -17.05 -19.97 -24.13
N ILE A 13 -17.47 -19.52 -25.31
CA ILE A 13 -16.69 -18.57 -26.13
C ILE A 13 -16.45 -17.30 -25.33
N TRP A 14 -17.51 -16.71 -24.73
CA TRP A 14 -17.40 -15.48 -23.91
C TRP A 14 -16.45 -15.67 -22.70
N HIS A 15 -16.55 -16.79 -22.02
CA HIS A 15 -15.71 -17.10 -20.86
C HIS A 15 -14.22 -17.18 -21.24
N TYR A 16 -13.87 -17.90 -22.30
CA TYR A 16 -12.47 -18.00 -22.74
C TYR A 16 -11.95 -16.70 -23.34
N THR A 17 -12.77 -15.95 -24.04
CA THR A 17 -12.44 -14.60 -24.52
C THR A 17 -12.16 -13.67 -23.34
N TYR A 18 -12.99 -13.69 -22.32
CA TYR A 18 -12.78 -12.92 -21.10
C TYR A 18 -11.47 -13.30 -20.40
N LEU A 19 -11.20 -14.61 -20.22
CA LEU A 19 -9.95 -15.09 -19.63
C LEU A 19 -8.72 -14.69 -20.45
N PHE A 20 -8.82 -14.73 -21.78
CA PHE A 20 -7.74 -14.26 -22.65
C PHE A 20 -7.43 -12.78 -22.45
N PHE A 21 -8.45 -11.93 -22.43
CA PHE A 21 -8.25 -10.50 -22.16
C PHE A 21 -7.72 -10.24 -20.74
N CYS A 22 -8.23 -10.94 -19.73
CA CYS A 22 -7.66 -10.87 -18.39
C CYS A 22 -6.18 -11.27 -18.37
N GLY A 23 -5.82 -12.37 -19.04
CA GLY A 23 -4.44 -12.82 -19.17
C GLY A 23 -3.54 -11.78 -19.86
N LEU A 24 -4.05 -11.15 -20.92
CA LEU A 24 -3.34 -10.10 -21.63
C LEU A 24 -3.10 -8.87 -20.75
N VAL A 25 -4.11 -8.45 -19.99
CA VAL A 25 -3.97 -7.33 -19.02
C VAL A 25 -2.95 -7.68 -17.95
N PHE A 26 -3.02 -8.88 -17.36
CA PHE A 26 -2.02 -9.33 -16.38
C PHE A 26 -0.62 -9.40 -16.97
N PHE A 27 -0.47 -9.93 -18.18
CA PHE A 27 0.81 -9.95 -18.88
C PHE A 27 1.36 -8.52 -19.07
N PHE A 28 0.53 -7.59 -19.52
CA PHE A 28 0.92 -6.19 -19.69
C PHE A 28 1.37 -5.54 -18.37
N LEU A 29 0.68 -5.84 -17.26
CA LEU A 29 1.06 -5.32 -15.93
C LEU A 29 2.38 -5.91 -15.42
N ILE A 30 2.67 -7.18 -15.76
CA ILE A 30 3.88 -7.87 -15.31
C ILE A 30 5.05 -7.66 -16.30
N ALA A 31 4.78 -7.31 -17.55
CA ALA A 31 5.79 -7.13 -18.59
C ALA A 31 6.96 -6.19 -18.17
N PRO A 32 6.75 -5.04 -17.48
CA PRO A 32 7.86 -4.21 -17.00
C PRO A 32 8.83 -4.96 -16.08
N LEU A 33 8.35 -5.90 -15.27
CA LEU A 33 9.21 -6.69 -14.38
C LEU A 33 10.12 -7.63 -15.17
N PHE A 34 9.60 -8.24 -16.25
CA PHE A 34 10.42 -9.06 -17.16
C PHE A 34 11.49 -8.26 -17.91
N VAL A 35 11.28 -6.95 -18.09
CA VAL A 35 12.28 -6.06 -18.68
C VAL A 35 13.33 -5.62 -17.63
N ILE A 36 12.89 -5.26 -16.42
CA ILE A 36 13.77 -4.78 -15.36
C ILE A 36 14.70 -5.89 -14.86
N LEU A 37 14.20 -7.14 -14.78
CA LEU A 37 14.95 -8.25 -14.22
C LEU A 37 16.24 -8.54 -14.99
N PRO A 38 16.28 -8.73 -16.34
CA PRO A 38 17.53 -8.87 -17.08
C PRO A 38 18.39 -7.60 -17.05
N LEU A 39 17.78 -6.40 -17.07
CA LEU A 39 18.51 -5.15 -16.98
C LEU A 39 19.27 -4.97 -15.65
N SER A 40 18.82 -5.59 -14.58
CA SER A 40 19.51 -5.55 -13.29
C SER A 40 20.89 -6.25 -13.31
N PHE A 41 21.12 -7.11 -14.30
CA PHE A 41 22.40 -7.79 -14.52
C PHE A 41 23.29 -7.07 -15.55
N ASN A 42 22.92 -5.88 -16.03
CA ASN A 42 23.74 -5.16 -17.02
C ASN A 42 25.15 -4.86 -16.47
N ALA A 43 26.17 -5.19 -17.25
CA ALA A 43 27.56 -4.90 -16.92
C ALA A 43 27.94 -3.41 -17.10
N GLU A 44 27.14 -2.62 -17.84
CA GLU A 44 27.39 -1.20 -18.10
C GLU A 44 26.86 -0.30 -16.99
N GLN A 45 27.28 0.98 -17.00
CA GLN A 45 26.90 1.95 -15.96
C GLN A 45 25.45 2.44 -16.06
N TYR A 46 24.87 2.38 -17.25
CA TYR A 46 23.52 2.88 -17.50
C TYR A 46 22.53 1.75 -17.69
N ILE A 47 21.29 1.97 -17.24
CA ILE A 47 20.19 0.98 -17.37
C ILE A 47 19.67 1.00 -18.81
N HIS A 48 20.26 0.16 -19.67
CA HIS A 48 19.81 -0.07 -21.05
C HIS A 48 20.21 -1.49 -21.49
N PHE A 49 19.57 -1.98 -22.53
CA PHE A 49 20.01 -3.22 -23.17
C PHE A 49 21.25 -2.94 -24.01
N SER A 50 22.41 -3.38 -23.53
CA SER A 50 23.66 -3.26 -24.29
C SER A 50 23.64 -4.23 -25.49
N ALA A 51 24.45 -3.90 -26.52
CA ALA A 51 24.60 -4.78 -27.66
C ALA A 51 25.07 -6.20 -27.27
N LYS A 52 25.93 -6.31 -26.25
CA LYS A 52 26.40 -7.57 -25.67
C LYS A 52 25.29 -8.35 -25.01
N MET A 53 24.40 -7.69 -24.23
CA MET A 53 23.25 -8.35 -23.62
C MET A 53 22.28 -8.89 -24.68
N LEU A 54 22.00 -8.13 -25.73
CA LEU A 54 21.15 -8.55 -26.84
C LEU A 54 21.75 -9.71 -27.65
N ALA A 55 23.07 -9.78 -27.72
CA ALA A 55 23.81 -10.89 -28.32
C ALA A 55 23.96 -12.11 -27.39
N LEU A 56 23.42 -12.04 -26.15
CA LEU A 56 23.60 -13.03 -25.08
C LEU A 56 25.09 -13.33 -24.76
N ASP A 57 25.96 -12.34 -24.98
CA ASP A 57 27.38 -12.43 -24.63
C ASP A 57 27.53 -12.42 -23.10
N PRO A 58 28.24 -13.39 -22.49
CA PRO A 58 28.49 -13.41 -21.04
C PRO A 58 29.11 -12.11 -20.49
N GLU A 59 29.92 -11.40 -21.27
CA GLU A 59 30.50 -10.12 -20.86
C GLU A 59 29.48 -8.97 -20.73
N GLY A 60 28.29 -9.13 -21.29
CA GLY A 60 27.17 -8.19 -21.14
C GLY A 60 26.49 -8.26 -19.79
N PHE A 61 26.76 -9.32 -19.01
CA PHE A 61 26.09 -9.59 -17.74
C PHE A 61 27.09 -9.49 -16.57
N SER A 62 26.66 -8.90 -15.46
CA SER A 62 27.49 -8.74 -14.27
C SER A 62 26.64 -8.69 -13.00
N LEU A 63 27.18 -9.18 -11.90
CA LEU A 63 26.60 -9.07 -10.56
C LEU A 63 27.08 -7.83 -9.80
N ARG A 64 27.88 -6.96 -10.45
CA ARG A 64 28.53 -5.81 -9.80
C ARG A 64 27.58 -4.91 -9.00
N TRP A 65 26.33 -4.75 -9.46
CA TRP A 65 25.35 -3.92 -8.79
C TRP A 65 24.85 -4.56 -7.49
N TYR A 66 24.74 -5.89 -7.48
CA TYR A 66 24.40 -6.67 -6.28
C TYR A 66 25.56 -6.69 -5.29
N GLU A 67 26.79 -6.81 -5.80
CA GLU A 67 28.02 -6.74 -4.99
C GLU A 67 28.16 -5.34 -4.36
N ASP A 68 27.96 -4.26 -5.13
CA ASP A 68 27.97 -2.88 -4.61
C ASP A 68 26.87 -2.66 -3.58
N MET A 69 25.68 -3.24 -3.77
CA MET A 69 24.58 -3.16 -2.81
C MET A 69 24.90 -3.85 -1.48
N ILE A 70 25.60 -4.99 -1.53
CA ILE A 70 25.88 -5.81 -0.33
C ILE A 70 27.19 -5.38 0.33
N TYR A 71 28.25 -5.16 -0.45
CA TYR A 71 29.60 -4.95 0.04
C TYR A 71 30.15 -3.54 -0.25
N GLY A 72 29.42 -2.72 -1.03
CA GLY A 72 29.87 -1.40 -1.44
C GLY A 72 30.03 -0.45 -0.25
N THR A 73 31.24 0.10 -0.10
CA THR A 73 31.55 1.07 0.96
C THR A 73 31.16 2.50 0.60
N LYS A 74 31.04 2.81 -0.70
CA LYS A 74 30.69 4.14 -1.21
C LYS A 74 29.20 4.46 -1.09
N ASN A 75 28.35 3.47 -1.22
CA ASN A 75 26.90 3.60 -1.20
C ASN A 75 26.33 2.78 -0.01
N PRO A 76 25.85 3.40 1.06
CA PRO A 76 25.38 2.69 2.26
C PRO A 76 23.98 2.11 2.06
N TRP A 77 23.79 1.28 1.03
CA TRP A 77 22.50 0.66 0.68
C TRP A 77 21.89 -0.14 1.82
N GLY A 78 22.73 -0.89 2.56
CA GLY A 78 22.27 -1.65 3.73
C GLY A 78 21.72 -0.74 4.82
N LEU A 79 22.36 0.38 5.09
CA LEU A 79 21.89 1.38 6.06
C LEU A 79 20.61 2.07 5.56
N ALA A 80 20.56 2.43 4.28
CA ALA A 80 19.38 3.04 3.67
C ALA A 80 18.17 2.09 3.74
N THR A 81 18.34 0.82 3.38
CA THR A 81 17.29 -0.20 3.47
C THR A 81 16.80 -0.39 4.91
N LYS A 82 17.74 -0.49 5.87
CA LYS A 82 17.38 -0.59 7.29
C LYS A 82 16.55 0.61 7.74
N ASN A 83 16.97 1.84 7.40
CA ASN A 83 16.24 3.06 7.77
C ASN A 83 14.86 3.10 7.13
N SER A 84 14.75 2.75 5.83
CA SER A 84 13.45 2.68 5.15
C SER A 84 12.51 1.67 5.80
N LEU A 85 12.98 0.48 6.16
CA LEU A 85 12.15 -0.52 6.85
C LEU A 85 11.69 -0.06 8.23
N ILE A 86 12.56 0.60 9.00
CA ILE A 86 12.20 1.15 10.31
C ILE A 86 11.13 2.24 10.14
N ILE A 87 11.32 3.17 9.21
CA ILE A 87 10.37 4.26 8.95
C ILE A 87 9.04 3.68 8.48
N ALA A 88 9.05 2.79 7.50
CA ALA A 88 7.84 2.14 6.97
C ALA A 88 7.08 1.38 8.05
N PHE A 89 7.76 0.65 8.93
CA PHE A 89 7.14 -0.09 10.03
C PHE A 89 6.39 0.84 10.99
N PHE A 90 7.06 1.87 11.50
CA PHE A 90 6.43 2.80 12.45
C PHE A 90 5.36 3.67 11.79
N ALA A 91 5.59 4.11 10.56
CA ALA A 91 4.60 4.85 9.79
C ALA A 91 3.34 4.03 9.53
N THR A 92 3.50 2.75 9.16
CA THR A 92 2.37 1.83 8.96
C THR A 92 1.55 1.65 10.23
N ILE A 93 2.20 1.43 11.38
CA ILE A 93 1.50 1.30 12.66
C ILE A 93 0.72 2.58 12.97
N GLY A 94 1.38 3.74 12.87
CA GLY A 94 0.74 5.03 13.13
C GLY A 94 -0.45 5.31 12.21
N SER A 95 -0.26 5.12 10.91
CA SER A 95 -1.33 5.29 9.91
C SER A 95 -2.49 4.33 10.12
N THR A 96 -2.19 3.07 10.47
CA THR A 96 -3.22 2.04 10.69
C THR A 96 -4.06 2.37 11.91
N ILE A 97 -3.43 2.76 13.02
CA ILE A 97 -4.16 3.12 14.24
C ILE A 97 -5.01 4.38 13.99
N LEU A 98 -4.40 5.46 13.51
CA LEU A 98 -5.10 6.73 13.30
C LEU A 98 -6.20 6.60 12.23
N GLY A 99 -5.89 5.95 11.12
CA GLY A 99 -6.84 5.73 10.02
C GLY A 99 -8.03 4.86 10.43
N THR A 100 -7.78 3.79 11.19
CA THR A 100 -8.86 2.92 11.70
C THR A 100 -9.74 3.67 12.69
N VAL A 101 -9.18 4.42 13.64
CA VAL A 101 -9.96 5.23 14.59
C VAL A 101 -10.77 6.30 13.87
N ALA A 102 -10.17 6.99 12.89
CA ALA A 102 -10.87 7.96 12.06
C ALA A 102 -12.01 7.33 11.26
N ALA A 103 -11.79 6.17 10.65
CA ALA A 103 -12.81 5.44 9.89
C ALA A 103 -13.99 4.99 10.76
N LEU A 104 -13.72 4.51 11.98
CA LEU A 104 -14.76 4.16 12.94
C LEU A 104 -15.60 5.39 13.32
N GLY A 105 -14.98 6.53 13.58
CA GLY A 105 -15.68 7.79 13.84
C GLY A 105 -16.53 8.22 12.65
N LEU A 106 -15.96 8.20 11.44
CA LEU A 106 -16.64 8.55 10.19
C LEU A 106 -17.80 7.61 9.85
N SER A 107 -17.76 6.36 10.29
CA SER A 107 -18.83 5.39 10.07
C SER A 107 -20.02 5.56 11.03
N SER A 108 -19.83 6.37 12.10
CA SER A 108 -20.92 6.67 13.03
C SER A 108 -22.05 7.45 12.32
N ARG A 109 -23.30 7.02 12.56
CA ARG A 109 -24.50 7.72 12.04
C ARG A 109 -24.70 9.12 12.67
N TYR A 110 -24.12 9.34 13.83
CA TYR A 110 -24.25 10.61 14.58
C TYR A 110 -23.13 11.60 14.30
N MET A 111 -22.15 11.28 13.47
CA MET A 111 -21.03 12.17 13.18
C MET A 111 -21.49 13.37 12.32
N PRO A 112 -21.41 14.61 12.85
CA PRO A 112 -21.73 15.79 12.06
C PRO A 112 -20.63 16.05 11.02
N TYR A 113 -20.99 16.74 9.94
CA TYR A 113 -20.03 17.18 8.90
C TYR A 113 -19.12 16.07 8.34
N LYS A 114 -19.60 14.84 8.31
CA LYS A 114 -18.86 13.64 7.87
C LYS A 114 -18.12 13.84 6.55
N ALA A 115 -18.78 14.46 5.55
CA ALA A 115 -18.19 14.70 4.25
C ALA A 115 -16.98 15.66 4.31
N ALA A 116 -17.05 16.69 5.15
CA ALA A 116 -15.97 17.65 5.32
C ALA A 116 -14.74 17.00 6.01
N PHE A 117 -14.96 16.20 7.06
CA PHE A 117 -13.88 15.46 7.71
C PHE A 117 -13.27 14.42 6.78
N MET A 118 -14.07 13.70 6.00
CA MET A 118 -13.57 12.76 5.00
C MET A 118 -12.72 13.49 3.95
N ALA A 119 -13.19 14.62 3.40
CA ALA A 119 -12.44 15.42 2.45
C ALA A 119 -11.11 15.92 3.03
N LEU A 120 -11.10 16.38 4.28
CA LEU A 120 -9.89 16.80 4.98
C LEU A 120 -8.89 15.65 5.14
N LEU A 121 -9.35 14.48 5.58
CA LEU A 121 -8.49 13.31 5.80
C LEU A 121 -7.90 12.75 4.49
N ILE A 122 -8.63 12.87 3.38
CA ILE A 122 -8.17 12.38 2.06
C ILE A 122 -7.34 13.45 1.33
N SER A 123 -7.40 14.72 1.76
CA SER A 123 -6.74 15.82 1.05
C SER A 123 -5.24 15.63 0.78
N PRO A 124 -4.43 15.01 1.67
CA PRO A 124 -3.02 14.76 1.38
C PRO A 124 -2.78 13.85 0.15
N MET A 125 -3.72 12.96 -0.14
CA MET A 125 -3.66 12.06 -1.29
C MET A 125 -4.05 12.75 -2.61
N ILE A 126 -4.90 13.79 -2.54
CA ILE A 126 -5.38 14.53 -3.71
C ILE A 126 -4.36 15.58 -4.15
N VAL A 127 -3.64 16.17 -3.20
CA VAL A 127 -2.60 17.18 -3.49
C VAL A 127 -1.39 16.51 -4.13
N PRO A 128 -0.81 17.09 -5.21
CA PRO A 128 0.41 16.55 -5.81
C PRO A 128 1.51 16.31 -4.78
N LEU A 129 2.14 15.14 -4.82
CA LEU A 129 3.10 14.67 -3.80
C LEU A 129 4.23 15.67 -3.53
N ILE A 130 4.72 16.34 -4.59
CA ILE A 130 5.79 17.36 -4.47
C ILE A 130 5.32 18.53 -3.60
N ILE A 131 4.09 19.00 -3.76
CA ILE A 131 3.54 20.11 -2.97
C ILE A 131 3.37 19.67 -1.51
N SER A 132 2.75 18.51 -1.30
CA SER A 132 2.58 17.94 0.05
C SER A 132 3.93 17.71 0.73
N GLY A 133 4.89 17.10 0.04
CA GLY A 133 6.23 16.85 0.57
C GLY A 133 6.96 18.14 0.95
N THR A 134 6.89 19.16 0.11
CA THR A 134 7.50 20.48 0.38
C THR A 134 6.85 21.15 1.59
N ALA A 135 5.52 21.16 1.68
CA ALA A 135 4.79 21.74 2.81
C ALA A 135 5.11 21.02 4.12
N ILE A 136 5.13 19.68 4.10
CA ILE A 136 5.49 18.87 5.28
C ILE A 136 6.94 19.13 5.68
N PHE A 137 7.87 19.21 4.71
CA PHE A 137 9.27 19.51 5.00
C PHE A 137 9.43 20.85 5.73
N PHE A 138 8.83 21.94 5.23
CA PHE A 138 8.89 23.24 5.90
C PHE A 138 8.23 23.23 7.28
N PHE A 139 7.13 22.49 7.43
CA PHE A 139 6.50 22.33 8.73
C PHE A 139 7.43 21.59 9.71
N MET A 140 8.01 20.47 9.28
CA MET A 140 8.94 19.68 10.10
C MET A 140 10.20 20.50 10.45
N ALA A 141 10.70 21.33 9.53
CA ALA A 141 11.81 22.24 9.80
C ALA A 141 11.45 23.27 10.87
N LYS A 142 10.25 23.84 10.80
CA LYS A 142 9.78 24.83 11.78
C LYS A 142 9.64 24.24 13.20
N VAL A 143 9.26 22.98 13.32
CA VAL A 143 9.13 22.29 14.63
C VAL A 143 10.42 21.56 15.05
N GLY A 144 11.53 21.71 14.29
CA GLY A 144 12.83 21.12 14.64
C GLY A 144 12.94 19.62 14.39
N LEU A 145 12.06 19.04 13.58
CA LEU A 145 12.03 17.60 13.25
C LEU A 145 12.55 17.28 11.84
N ALA A 146 13.01 18.27 11.06
CA ALA A 146 13.59 18.04 9.75
C ALA A 146 14.83 17.14 9.86
N ALA A 147 15.00 16.24 8.89
CA ALA A 147 16.09 15.26 8.81
C ALA A 147 16.19 14.30 10.01
N THR A 148 15.12 14.13 10.80
CA THR A 148 15.03 13.14 11.88
C THR A 148 14.16 11.96 11.48
N HIS A 149 14.44 10.76 12.02
CA HIS A 149 13.56 9.59 11.80
C HIS A 149 12.12 9.88 12.25
N THR A 150 11.94 10.55 13.38
CA THR A 150 10.61 10.91 13.88
C THR A 150 9.86 11.82 12.91
N GLY A 151 10.52 12.85 12.37
CA GLY A 151 9.91 13.75 11.39
C GLY A 151 9.50 13.02 10.12
N ILE A 152 10.34 12.10 9.62
CA ILE A 152 10.04 11.31 8.44
C ILE A 152 8.87 10.34 8.72
N VAL A 153 8.88 9.65 9.87
CA VAL A 153 7.76 8.76 10.28
C VAL A 153 6.44 9.53 10.35
N LEU A 154 6.43 10.69 11.00
CA LEU A 154 5.21 11.52 11.08
C LEU A 154 4.73 11.98 9.70
N SER A 155 5.65 12.32 8.80
CA SER A 155 5.33 12.69 7.42
C SER A 155 4.67 11.54 6.67
N HIS A 156 5.21 10.33 6.78
CA HIS A 156 4.61 9.14 6.17
C HIS A 156 3.28 8.74 6.82
N ILE A 157 3.09 8.97 8.13
CA ILE A 157 1.79 8.77 8.79
C ILE A 157 0.72 9.68 8.15
N ILE A 158 1.05 10.96 7.91
CA ILE A 158 0.13 11.90 7.26
C ILE A 158 -0.27 11.40 5.86
N LEU A 159 0.70 10.92 5.07
CA LEU A 159 0.47 10.44 3.71
C LEU A 159 -0.19 9.05 3.66
N GLY A 160 0.09 8.17 4.61
CA GLY A 160 -0.45 6.81 4.66
C GLY A 160 -1.85 6.71 5.27
N THR A 161 -2.20 7.62 6.20
CA THR A 161 -3.51 7.60 6.89
C THR A 161 -4.72 7.61 5.94
N PRO A 162 -4.76 8.40 4.84
CA PRO A 162 -5.86 8.38 3.88
C PRO A 162 -6.20 6.99 3.35
N PHE A 163 -5.19 6.19 3.03
CA PHE A 163 -5.39 4.83 2.49
C PHE A 163 -6.11 3.94 3.49
N VAL A 164 -5.72 4.01 4.76
CA VAL A 164 -6.36 3.24 5.83
C VAL A 164 -7.80 3.73 6.06
N VAL A 165 -8.01 5.05 6.07
CA VAL A 165 -9.37 5.63 6.22
C VAL A 165 -10.30 5.12 5.12
N ILE A 166 -9.85 5.15 3.86
CA ILE A 166 -10.66 4.72 2.72
C ILE A 166 -11.00 3.23 2.80
N THR A 167 -10.00 2.37 3.00
CA THR A 167 -10.18 0.91 3.00
C THR A 167 -11.03 0.42 4.18
N VAL A 168 -10.80 0.97 5.37
CA VAL A 168 -11.57 0.61 6.56
C VAL A 168 -13.00 1.17 6.47
N THR A 169 -13.19 2.42 6.00
CA THR A 169 -14.53 2.98 5.81
C THR A 169 -15.34 2.17 4.78
N ALA A 170 -14.71 1.75 3.69
CA ALA A 170 -15.35 0.89 2.69
C ALA A 170 -15.82 -0.44 3.30
N THR A 171 -14.99 -1.06 4.13
CA THR A 171 -15.35 -2.30 4.85
C THR A 171 -16.48 -2.07 5.84
N LEU A 172 -16.46 -0.93 6.56
CA LEU A 172 -17.50 -0.56 7.52
C LEU A 172 -18.83 -0.21 6.86
N THR A 173 -18.85 0.19 5.58
CA THR A 173 -20.10 0.46 4.85
C THR A 173 -20.98 -0.79 4.71
N GLY A 174 -20.35 -1.98 4.59
CA GLY A 174 -21.07 -3.27 4.55
C GLY A 174 -21.22 -3.96 5.91
N PHE A 175 -20.82 -3.30 7.01
CA PHE A 175 -20.79 -3.91 8.33
C PHE A 175 -22.19 -4.01 8.94
N ASP A 176 -22.58 -5.21 9.36
CA ASP A 176 -23.86 -5.43 10.06
C ASP A 176 -23.75 -5.07 11.55
N HIS A 177 -24.27 -3.90 11.89
CA HIS A 177 -24.32 -3.42 13.28
C HIS A 177 -25.25 -4.26 14.20
N SER A 178 -26.03 -5.22 13.70
CA SER A 178 -26.84 -6.11 14.53
C SER A 178 -25.98 -6.97 15.43
N VAL A 179 -24.81 -7.39 14.93
CA VAL A 179 -23.83 -8.22 15.67
C VAL A 179 -23.30 -7.49 16.91
N THR A 180 -22.99 -6.20 16.78
CA THR A 180 -22.51 -5.39 17.93
C THR A 180 -23.62 -5.13 18.95
N ARG A 181 -24.86 -4.96 18.48
CA ARG A 181 -26.05 -4.84 19.38
C ARG A 181 -26.32 -6.13 20.11
N ALA A 182 -26.24 -7.27 19.44
CA ALA A 182 -26.41 -8.58 20.08
C ALA A 182 -25.35 -8.81 21.16
N ALA A 183 -24.08 -8.46 20.89
CA ALA A 183 -23.02 -8.54 21.89
C ALA A 183 -23.29 -7.66 23.12
N ALA A 184 -23.76 -6.45 22.91
CA ALA A 184 -24.14 -5.54 24.01
C ALA A 184 -25.29 -6.11 24.83
N SER A 185 -26.31 -6.74 24.19
CA SER A 185 -27.43 -7.41 24.87
C SER A 185 -26.98 -8.61 25.72
N LEU A 186 -25.86 -9.24 25.32
CA LEU A 186 -25.23 -10.32 26.10
C LEU A 186 -24.27 -9.82 27.18
N GLY A 187 -24.24 -8.50 27.46
CA GLY A 187 -23.41 -7.90 28.50
C GLY A 187 -21.94 -7.63 28.12
N SER A 188 -21.60 -7.72 26.83
CA SER A 188 -20.23 -7.39 26.37
C SER A 188 -19.98 -5.89 26.50
N ASN A 189 -18.86 -5.50 27.09
CA ASN A 189 -18.44 -4.11 27.12
C ASN A 189 -17.96 -3.63 25.74
N PRO A 190 -17.93 -2.31 25.45
CA PRO A 190 -17.55 -1.76 24.15
C PRO A 190 -16.18 -2.19 23.65
N VAL A 191 -15.18 -2.26 24.54
CA VAL A 191 -13.81 -2.66 24.21
C VAL A 191 -13.75 -4.11 23.78
N ASN A 192 -14.39 -5.02 24.53
CA ASN A 192 -14.45 -6.43 24.17
C ASN A 192 -15.23 -6.64 22.86
N THR A 193 -16.34 -5.93 22.67
CA THR A 193 -17.11 -5.95 21.41
C THR A 193 -16.24 -5.50 20.24
N PHE A 194 -15.48 -4.41 20.40
CA PHE A 194 -14.56 -3.94 19.37
C PHE A 194 -13.48 -4.99 19.05
N MET A 195 -12.76 -5.47 20.06
CA MET A 195 -11.62 -6.37 19.86
C MET A 195 -12.00 -7.76 19.35
N LYS A 196 -13.13 -8.30 19.81
CA LYS A 196 -13.54 -9.68 19.51
C LYS A 196 -14.52 -9.81 18.33
N ILE A 197 -15.18 -8.72 17.95
CA ILE A 197 -16.22 -8.74 16.91
C ILE A 197 -15.90 -7.73 15.81
N THR A 198 -15.87 -6.44 16.14
CA THR A 198 -15.72 -5.40 15.11
C THR A 198 -14.37 -5.50 14.41
N LEU A 199 -13.26 -5.53 15.15
CA LEU A 199 -11.92 -5.55 14.59
C LEU A 199 -11.66 -6.77 13.69
N PRO A 200 -12.00 -8.02 14.08
CA PRO A 200 -11.84 -9.16 13.19
C PRO A 200 -12.67 -9.06 11.91
N LEU A 201 -13.88 -8.52 11.97
CA LEU A 201 -14.74 -8.36 10.80
C LEU A 201 -14.26 -7.28 9.83
N ILE A 202 -13.63 -6.22 10.32
CA ILE A 202 -13.04 -5.16 9.47
C ILE A 202 -11.57 -5.42 9.14
N MET A 203 -10.97 -6.49 9.65
CA MET A 203 -9.56 -6.81 9.47
C MET A 203 -9.10 -6.82 8.01
N PRO A 204 -9.88 -7.33 7.03
CA PRO A 204 -9.49 -7.24 5.62
C PRO A 204 -9.24 -5.80 5.15
N GLY A 205 -10.09 -4.85 5.56
CA GLY A 205 -9.90 -3.43 5.27
C GLY A 205 -8.70 -2.82 5.98
N VAL A 206 -8.48 -3.21 7.25
CA VAL A 206 -7.33 -2.75 8.05
C VAL A 206 -6.02 -3.24 7.44
N ILE A 207 -5.92 -4.54 7.10
CA ILE A 207 -4.72 -5.12 6.48
C ILE A 207 -4.45 -4.47 5.12
N SER A 208 -5.47 -4.32 4.27
CA SER A 208 -5.31 -3.66 2.98
C SER A 208 -4.82 -2.23 3.12
N GLY A 209 -5.40 -1.45 4.04
CA GLY A 209 -4.97 -0.09 4.34
C GLY A 209 -3.54 -0.04 4.87
N ALA A 210 -3.17 -0.96 5.77
CA ALA A 210 -1.82 -1.07 6.31
C ALA A 210 -0.79 -1.40 5.22
N LEU A 211 -1.12 -2.29 4.28
CA LEU A 211 -0.24 -2.60 3.14
C LEU A 211 -0.02 -1.38 2.24
N PHE A 212 -1.07 -0.61 1.94
CA PHE A 212 -0.92 0.64 1.18
C PHE A 212 -0.09 1.67 1.94
N ALA A 213 -0.32 1.83 3.25
CA ALA A 213 0.47 2.74 4.07
C ALA A 213 1.94 2.32 4.20
N PHE A 214 2.24 1.02 4.11
CA PHE A 214 3.61 0.51 4.13
C PHE A 214 4.38 0.83 2.85
N VAL A 215 3.70 0.84 1.70
CA VAL A 215 4.32 1.10 0.39
C VAL A 215 4.46 2.60 0.10
N THR A 216 3.69 3.45 0.82
CA THR A 216 3.74 4.91 0.67
C THR A 216 4.98 5.51 1.32
#